data_caffa6c49e5d79e4693dd6b08f1aade6
#
_entry.id   caffa6c49e5d79e4693dd6b08f1aade6
#
_cell.length_a   1.000
_cell.length_b   1.000
_cell.length_c   1.000
_cell.angle_alpha   90.00
_cell.angle_beta   90.00
_cell.angle_gamma   90.00
#
_symmetry.space_group_name_H-M   'P 1'
#
loop_
_entity.id
_entity.type
_entity.pdbx_description
1 polymer ?
#
loop_
_entity_poly.entity_id
_entity_poly.type
_entity_poly.pdbx_seq_one_letter_code
_entity_poly.pdbx_strand_id
1 'polypeptide(L)'
;MNDAFLYFALKKAVPNSRRLYFTKGFTLVEMMVAMVVLSLIVLMVAQLTNNAAVLFKSTRRMDTDTEARLIFNRMAVDFGHMLKRSDIDYSTFKSPAATLSATYGGTSLAANLQPGNDECAFYSETDGYFSGSSQPSGQGKAPVALIAYMIANDPVTGTPSLQRMGKGLGWEPSGTAGAWQNVTYLPMQLISQWSDLFNGDPDYKTVGDDVFRLEYTYLLKTSPSAASKLSITPWDTTLGHTSINGFSDVAAIVVTLALLDNTSRKIVFSYTTLTSSLADAANGQSTAVAWNAKVSGSSFATTAGLPVQAASQVRIYERYFYLNTLQESSP
;
A
#
# COMPACT_ATOMS: atom_id res chain seq x y z
N MET A 1 75.66 53.42 -48.90
CA MET A 1 75.88 54.50 -47.92
C MET A 1 75.51 53.99 -46.61
N ASN A 2 76.55 53.80 -45.84
CA ASN A 2 76.78 53.89 -44.40
C ASN A 2 75.99 52.97 -43.50
N ASP A 3 76.69 52.10 -42.97
CA ASP A 3 77.57 52.06 -41.72
C ASP A 3 76.72 51.60 -40.52
N ALA A 4 76.98 50.43 -40.11
CA ALA A 4 77.87 50.05 -39.03
C ALA A 4 77.29 50.45 -37.63
N PHE A 5 77.08 49.53 -36.77
CA PHE A 5 77.87 49.42 -35.55
C PHE A 5 77.48 48.16 -34.76
N LEU A 6 78.51 47.32 -34.59
CA LEU A 6 78.58 46.27 -33.60
C LEU A 6 78.31 46.82 -32.17
N TYR A 7 77.43 46.23 -31.41
CA TYR A 7 77.52 46.28 -29.97
C TYR A 7 77.42 44.85 -29.39
N PHE A 8 78.53 44.36 -29.02
CA PHE A 8 78.73 43.19 -28.21
C PHE A 8 78.27 43.53 -26.79
N ALA A 9 77.18 42.98 -26.33
CA ALA A 9 76.78 42.99 -24.91
C ALA A 9 76.96 41.60 -24.33
N LEU A 10 78.00 41.42 -23.60
CA LEU A 10 78.28 40.29 -22.70
C LEU A 10 77.14 40.06 -21.77
N LYS A 11 76.32 39.09 -22.06
CA LYS A 11 75.31 38.60 -21.14
C LYS A 11 75.90 37.72 -20.09
N LYS A 12 76.19 38.30 -18.92
CA LYS A 12 76.74 37.62 -17.75
C LYS A 12 75.79 36.47 -17.38
N ALA A 13 76.35 35.20 -17.53
CA ALA A 13 75.61 34.01 -17.09
C ALA A 13 75.44 34.05 -15.58
N VAL A 14 74.19 34.20 -15.14
CA VAL A 14 73.80 34.02 -13.74
C VAL A 14 73.81 32.53 -13.45
N PRO A 15 74.61 32.00 -12.52
CA PRO A 15 74.58 30.59 -12.20
C PRO A 15 73.20 30.28 -11.56
N ASN A 16 72.44 29.43 -12.24
CA ASN A 16 71.15 28.90 -11.78
C ASN A 16 71.43 28.03 -10.55
N SER A 17 71.35 28.59 -9.35
CA SER A 17 71.44 27.85 -8.10
C SER A 17 70.24 26.91 -7.99
N ARG A 18 70.34 25.68 -8.44
CA ARG A 18 69.39 24.60 -8.14
C ARG A 18 69.39 24.47 -6.63
N ARG A 19 68.35 25.04 -6.00
CA ARG A 19 68.01 24.70 -4.62
C ARG A 19 67.70 23.20 -4.60
N LEU A 20 68.61 22.41 -4.10
CA LEU A 20 68.38 21.04 -3.72
C LEU A 20 67.37 21.07 -2.57
N TYR A 21 66.09 20.84 -2.90
CA TYR A 21 65.09 20.52 -1.88
C TYR A 21 65.48 19.15 -1.31
N PHE A 22 66.08 19.15 -0.15
CA PHE A 22 66.25 17.95 0.66
C PHE A 22 64.86 17.49 1.05
N THR A 23 64.30 16.55 0.32
CA THR A 23 63.12 15.82 0.76
C THR A 23 63.57 14.99 1.96
N LYS A 24 63.15 15.45 3.14
CA LYS A 24 63.32 14.65 4.36
C LYS A 24 62.54 13.38 4.18
N GLY A 25 63.24 12.24 4.17
CA GLY A 25 62.64 10.93 4.13
C GLY A 25 61.80 10.72 5.40
N PHE A 26 60.64 10.08 5.28
CA PHE A 26 59.83 9.69 6.43
C PHE A 26 60.60 8.73 7.34
N THR A 27 60.52 8.95 8.63
CA THR A 27 61.09 8.03 9.62
C THR A 27 60.16 6.82 9.77
N LEU A 28 60.71 5.66 10.11
CA LEU A 28 59.94 4.45 10.34
C LEU A 28 58.86 4.65 11.42
N VAL A 29 59.14 5.49 12.43
CA VAL A 29 58.23 5.84 13.51
C VAL A 29 57.04 6.69 12.99
N GLU A 30 57.29 7.68 12.11
CA GLU A 30 56.23 8.46 11.49
C GLU A 30 55.26 7.61 10.67
N MET A 31 55.82 6.62 9.92
CA MET A 31 54.98 5.67 9.18
C MET A 31 54.12 4.78 10.10
N MET A 32 54.69 4.31 11.23
CA MET A 32 53.94 3.52 12.21
C MET A 32 52.80 4.36 12.83
N VAL A 33 53.08 5.60 13.23
CA VAL A 33 52.10 6.48 13.80
C VAL A 33 51.00 6.80 12.77
N ALA A 34 51.36 7.09 11.52
CA ALA A 34 50.43 7.35 10.45
C ALA A 34 49.49 6.13 10.19
N MET A 35 50.00 4.91 10.21
CA MET A 35 49.19 3.71 10.07
C MET A 35 48.22 3.49 11.23
N VAL A 36 48.64 3.76 12.46
CA VAL A 36 47.77 3.66 13.63
C VAL A 36 46.65 4.70 13.55
N VAL A 37 46.94 5.96 13.23
CA VAL A 37 45.94 7.00 13.06
C VAL A 37 44.99 6.68 11.93
N LEU A 38 45.50 6.20 10.78
CA LEU A 38 44.68 5.78 9.66
C LEU A 38 43.73 4.63 10.05
N SER A 39 44.23 3.63 10.77
CA SER A 39 43.40 2.52 11.26
C SER A 39 42.30 2.97 12.18
N LEU A 40 42.55 3.92 13.08
CA LEU A 40 41.54 4.50 13.94
C LEU A 40 40.48 5.26 13.13
N ILE A 41 40.88 6.05 12.14
CA ILE A 41 39.93 6.78 11.29
C ILE A 41 39.05 5.78 10.53
N VAL A 42 39.63 4.72 9.94
CA VAL A 42 38.87 3.68 9.21
C VAL A 42 37.87 2.99 10.12
N LEU A 43 38.23 2.67 11.37
CA LEU A 43 37.34 2.08 12.36
C LEU A 43 36.20 3.02 12.72
N MET A 44 36.48 4.31 12.95
CA MET A 44 35.44 5.30 13.22
C MET A 44 34.45 5.46 12.06
N VAL A 45 34.95 5.53 10.83
CA VAL A 45 34.12 5.62 9.62
C VAL A 45 33.27 4.36 9.47
N ALA A 46 33.83 3.18 9.68
CA ALA A 46 33.08 1.92 9.62
C ALA A 46 31.94 1.88 10.66
N GLN A 47 32.22 2.32 11.90
CA GLN A 47 31.18 2.41 12.95
C GLN A 47 30.08 3.42 12.61
N LEU A 48 30.44 4.61 12.11
CA LEU A 48 29.47 5.62 11.67
C LEU A 48 28.59 5.09 10.55
N THR A 49 29.16 4.41 9.58
CA THR A 49 28.44 3.82 8.45
C THR A 49 27.44 2.75 8.93
N ASN A 50 27.86 1.86 9.84
CA ASN A 50 26.98 0.84 10.43
C ASN A 50 25.83 1.47 11.22
N ASN A 51 26.10 2.48 12.05
CA ASN A 51 25.08 3.17 12.82
C ASN A 51 24.08 3.90 11.90
N ALA A 52 24.59 4.56 10.86
CA ALA A 52 23.72 5.20 9.86
C ALA A 52 22.82 4.19 9.16
N ALA A 53 23.35 3.02 8.76
CA ALA A 53 22.54 1.98 8.13
C ALA A 53 21.42 1.46 9.03
N VAL A 54 21.69 1.28 10.33
CA VAL A 54 20.67 0.88 11.33
C VAL A 54 19.60 1.96 11.48
N LEU A 55 19.99 3.23 11.57
CA LEU A 55 19.05 4.35 11.67
C LEU A 55 18.15 4.46 10.44
N PHE A 56 18.71 4.39 9.23
CA PHE A 56 17.93 4.39 7.99
C PHE A 56 16.92 3.24 7.92
N LYS A 57 17.32 2.04 8.35
CA LYS A 57 16.42 0.89 8.40
C LYS A 57 15.30 1.10 9.42
N SER A 58 15.59 1.69 10.57
CA SER A 58 14.58 2.02 11.59
C SER A 58 13.59 3.05 11.10
N THR A 59 14.07 4.14 10.47
CA THR A 59 13.22 5.21 9.94
C THR A 59 12.24 4.67 8.90
N ARG A 60 12.71 3.86 7.94
CA ARG A 60 11.84 3.24 6.93
C ARG A 60 10.73 2.38 7.54
N ARG A 61 11.04 1.65 8.61
CA ARG A 61 10.03 0.86 9.33
C ARG A 61 8.97 1.75 9.98
N MET A 62 9.40 2.86 10.57
CA MET A 62 8.46 3.82 11.16
C MET A 62 7.55 4.45 10.12
N ASP A 63 8.05 4.74 8.93
CA ASP A 63 7.26 5.28 7.82
C ASP A 63 6.18 4.27 7.40
N THR A 64 6.56 3.02 7.17
CA THR A 64 5.62 1.94 6.79
C THR A 64 4.59 1.66 7.90
N ASP A 65 5.02 1.66 9.18
CA ASP A 65 4.11 1.50 10.32
C ASP A 65 3.10 2.66 10.42
N THR A 66 3.57 3.89 10.15
CA THR A 66 2.73 5.08 10.18
C THR A 66 1.70 5.04 9.06
N GLU A 67 2.12 4.67 7.86
CA GLU A 67 1.23 4.51 6.71
C GLU A 67 0.14 3.47 6.98
N ALA A 68 0.52 2.27 7.47
CA ALA A 68 -0.45 1.23 7.82
C ALA A 68 -1.47 1.73 8.86
N ARG A 69 -1.03 2.48 9.88
CA ARG A 69 -1.93 3.07 10.89
C ARG A 69 -2.88 4.09 10.29
N LEU A 70 -2.42 4.95 9.39
CA LEU A 70 -3.27 5.95 8.72
C LEU A 70 -4.35 5.27 7.88
N ILE A 71 -3.97 4.25 7.11
CA ILE A 71 -4.89 3.44 6.31
C ILE A 71 -5.96 2.81 7.21
N PHE A 72 -5.54 2.09 8.26
CA PHE A 72 -6.47 1.44 9.18
C PHE A 72 -7.35 2.42 9.95
N ASN A 73 -6.87 3.60 10.29
CA ASN A 73 -7.69 4.62 10.92
C ASN A 73 -8.77 5.14 9.96
N ARG A 74 -8.45 5.30 8.67
CA ARG A 74 -9.43 5.65 7.66
C ARG A 74 -10.46 4.55 7.47
N MET A 75 -10.01 3.30 7.34
CA MET A 75 -10.90 2.14 7.24
C MET A 75 -11.81 2.00 8.47
N ALA A 76 -11.29 2.32 9.67
CA ALA A 76 -12.09 2.28 10.90
C ALA A 76 -13.29 3.23 10.86
N VAL A 77 -13.10 4.42 10.29
CA VAL A 77 -14.21 5.37 10.10
C VAL A 77 -15.21 4.81 9.09
N ASP A 78 -14.72 4.34 7.95
CA ASP A 78 -15.57 3.86 6.86
C ASP A 78 -16.39 2.62 7.26
N PHE A 79 -15.74 1.61 7.88
CA PHE A 79 -16.44 0.41 8.37
C PHE A 79 -17.28 0.65 9.61
N GLY A 80 -16.88 1.60 10.48
CA GLY A 80 -17.64 1.97 11.66
C GLY A 80 -19.01 2.55 11.34
N HIS A 81 -19.11 3.26 10.22
CA HIS A 81 -20.35 3.87 9.73
C HIS A 81 -20.97 3.09 8.56
N MET A 82 -20.52 1.88 8.30
CA MET A 82 -21.06 1.04 7.23
C MET A 82 -22.53 0.74 7.45
N LEU A 83 -23.34 0.90 6.40
CA LEU A 83 -24.73 0.51 6.39
C LEU A 83 -24.85 -1.01 6.24
N LYS A 84 -25.43 -1.68 7.26
CA LYS A 84 -25.42 -3.16 7.39
C LYS A 84 -26.80 -3.79 7.20
N ARG A 85 -27.74 -3.04 6.68
CA ARG A 85 -29.11 -3.53 6.46
C ARG A 85 -29.10 -4.61 5.38
N SER A 86 -29.95 -5.62 5.55
CA SER A 86 -30.09 -6.73 4.59
C SER A 86 -30.66 -6.31 3.23
N ASP A 87 -31.30 -5.15 3.17
CA ASP A 87 -31.85 -4.54 1.97
C ASP A 87 -30.86 -3.61 1.25
N ILE A 88 -29.65 -3.44 1.78
CA ILE A 88 -28.59 -2.63 1.19
C ILE A 88 -27.51 -3.55 0.64
N ASP A 89 -27.13 -3.28 -0.59
CA ASP A 89 -26.15 -4.10 -1.29
C ASP A 89 -24.70 -3.77 -0.89
N TYR A 90 -23.85 -4.74 -1.10
CA TYR A 90 -22.41 -4.65 -0.94
C TYR A 90 -21.73 -5.49 -2.02
N SER A 91 -20.48 -5.19 -2.32
CA SER A 91 -19.66 -6.01 -3.20
C SER A 91 -18.34 -6.32 -2.52
N THR A 92 -17.98 -7.59 -2.48
CA THR A 92 -16.65 -8.03 -2.11
C THR A 92 -16.14 -8.97 -3.18
N PHE A 93 -14.97 -8.70 -3.68
CA PHE A 93 -14.29 -9.54 -4.65
C PHE A 93 -13.10 -10.20 -3.98
N LYS A 94 -13.06 -11.53 -4.06
CA LYS A 94 -11.91 -12.31 -3.62
C LYS A 94 -11.19 -12.90 -4.82
N SER A 95 -9.92 -12.54 -4.96
CA SER A 95 -9.07 -13.14 -5.96
C SER A 95 -8.66 -14.58 -5.54
N PRO A 96 -8.51 -15.55 -6.43
CA PRO A 96 -8.46 -15.40 -7.89
C PRO A 96 -9.78 -15.60 -8.62
N ALA A 97 -10.91 -15.89 -7.98
CA ALA A 97 -12.05 -16.30 -8.80
C ALA A 97 -13.46 -16.06 -8.25
N ALA A 98 -13.66 -15.44 -7.10
CA ALA A 98 -14.99 -15.36 -6.53
C ALA A 98 -15.43 -13.93 -6.28
N THR A 99 -16.38 -13.43 -7.06
CA THR A 99 -17.13 -12.24 -6.68
C THR A 99 -18.22 -12.66 -5.70
N LEU A 100 -18.16 -12.11 -4.50
CA LEU A 100 -19.19 -12.25 -3.50
C LEU A 100 -20.01 -10.97 -3.50
N SER A 101 -21.15 -11.00 -4.14
CA SER A 101 -22.14 -9.92 -4.03
C SER A 101 -23.43 -10.48 -3.47
N ALA A 102 -24.21 -9.65 -2.81
CA ALA A 102 -25.49 -10.06 -2.25
C ALA A 102 -26.44 -10.58 -3.33
N THR A 103 -26.42 -9.98 -4.49
CA THR A 103 -27.50 -10.17 -5.46
C THR A 103 -27.03 -10.51 -6.86
N TYR A 104 -25.78 -10.22 -7.26
CA TYR A 104 -25.42 -10.27 -8.68
C TYR A 104 -23.99 -10.73 -8.91
N GLY A 105 -23.87 -11.67 -9.82
CA GLY A 105 -22.60 -12.28 -10.19
C GLY A 105 -21.67 -11.31 -10.92
N GLY A 106 -20.43 -11.42 -10.53
CA GLY A 106 -19.25 -11.16 -11.30
C GLY A 106 -19.13 -9.88 -12.09
N THR A 107 -18.51 -8.86 -11.51
CA THR A 107 -17.86 -7.85 -12.31
C THR A 107 -16.52 -8.35 -12.82
N SER A 108 -16.22 -8.13 -14.09
CA SER A 108 -14.91 -8.40 -14.65
C SER A 108 -13.87 -7.53 -13.95
N LEU A 109 -12.70 -8.08 -13.61
CA LEU A 109 -11.59 -7.30 -13.13
C LEU A 109 -11.23 -6.22 -14.13
N ALA A 110 -11.06 -4.99 -13.68
CA ALA A 110 -10.48 -3.94 -14.48
C ALA A 110 -9.04 -4.29 -14.90
N ALA A 111 -8.62 -3.83 -16.06
CA ALA A 111 -7.28 -4.13 -16.57
C ALA A 111 -6.13 -3.64 -15.66
N ASN A 112 -6.41 -2.72 -14.74
CA ASN A 112 -5.44 -2.11 -13.84
C ASN A 112 -5.36 -2.80 -12.47
N LEU A 113 -6.20 -3.80 -12.21
CA LEU A 113 -6.22 -4.48 -10.93
C LEU A 113 -5.08 -5.49 -10.82
N GLN A 114 -4.53 -5.60 -9.62
CA GLN A 114 -3.51 -6.61 -9.31
C GLN A 114 -4.18 -7.96 -9.11
N PRO A 115 -3.79 -8.99 -9.89
CA PRO A 115 -4.25 -10.35 -9.62
C PRO A 115 -3.90 -10.78 -8.20
N GLY A 116 -4.84 -11.38 -7.51
CA GLY A 116 -4.65 -11.86 -6.15
C GLY A 116 -5.09 -10.90 -5.05
N ASN A 117 -5.39 -9.64 -5.35
CA ASN A 117 -5.90 -8.69 -4.36
C ASN A 117 -7.42 -8.74 -4.26
N ASP A 118 -7.90 -8.61 -3.03
CA ASP A 118 -9.32 -8.46 -2.75
C ASP A 118 -9.79 -7.03 -2.98
N GLU A 119 -11.07 -6.87 -3.24
CA GLU A 119 -11.75 -5.59 -3.41
C GLU A 119 -13.04 -5.59 -2.61
N CYS A 120 -13.43 -4.44 -2.10
CA CYS A 120 -14.73 -4.29 -1.48
C CYS A 120 -15.35 -2.94 -1.80
N ALA A 121 -16.68 -2.92 -1.84
CA ALA A 121 -17.47 -1.71 -1.95
C ALA A 121 -18.73 -1.83 -1.09
N PHE A 122 -19.08 -0.76 -0.40
CA PHE A 122 -20.20 -0.69 0.52
C PHE A 122 -20.65 0.74 0.74
N TYR A 123 -21.85 0.91 1.28
CA TYR A 123 -22.35 2.22 1.68
C TYR A 123 -21.97 2.54 3.12
N SER A 124 -21.62 3.80 3.34
CA SER A 124 -21.23 4.28 4.67
C SER A 124 -21.83 5.67 4.93
N GLU A 125 -22.26 5.92 6.15
CA GLU A 125 -22.68 7.24 6.64
C GLU A 125 -21.46 8.12 6.92
N THR A 126 -20.58 8.22 5.92
CA THR A 126 -19.42 9.11 5.93
C THR A 126 -19.56 10.14 4.82
N ASP A 127 -18.95 11.31 5.02
CA ASP A 127 -18.95 12.36 4.02
C ASP A 127 -18.40 11.84 2.67
N GLY A 128 -19.24 11.90 1.64
CA GLY A 128 -18.88 11.59 0.26
C GLY A 128 -18.67 12.85 -0.56
N TYR A 129 -17.76 12.78 -1.50
CA TYR A 129 -17.46 13.86 -2.43
C TYR A 129 -18.13 13.59 -3.78
N PHE A 130 -18.46 14.68 -4.48
CA PHE A 130 -18.96 14.60 -5.84
C PHE A 130 -17.81 14.88 -6.79
N SER A 131 -17.67 14.08 -7.84
CA SER A 131 -16.64 14.30 -8.86
C SER A 131 -17.01 15.43 -9.80
N GLY A 132 -16.09 16.36 -10.00
CA GLY A 132 -16.03 17.32 -11.10
C GLY A 132 -17.32 18.06 -11.41
N SER A 133 -17.80 17.91 -12.66
CA SER A 133 -19.00 18.56 -13.19
C SER A 133 -20.31 18.01 -12.66
N SER A 134 -20.25 16.99 -11.82
CA SER A 134 -21.41 16.28 -11.28
C SER A 134 -21.84 16.76 -9.90
N GLN A 135 -21.25 17.81 -9.38
CA GLN A 135 -21.64 18.35 -8.08
C GLN A 135 -23.00 19.05 -8.15
N PRO A 136 -24.00 18.66 -7.32
CA PRO A 136 -25.24 19.42 -7.21
C PRO A 136 -24.96 20.84 -6.78
N SER A 137 -25.61 21.81 -7.43
CA SER A 137 -25.45 23.20 -7.04
C SER A 137 -25.86 23.40 -5.59
N GLY A 138 -24.88 23.84 -4.76
CA GLY A 138 -25.09 24.12 -3.35
C GLY A 138 -24.80 22.98 -2.38
N GLN A 139 -24.40 21.79 -2.84
CA GLN A 139 -24.01 20.68 -1.95
C GLN A 139 -22.51 20.41 -2.06
N GLY A 140 -21.76 20.65 -1.00
CA GLY A 140 -20.33 20.37 -0.95
C GLY A 140 -19.98 18.92 -0.66
N LYS A 141 -20.85 18.22 0.10
CA LYS A 141 -20.66 16.84 0.53
C LYS A 141 -22.01 16.15 0.72
N ALA A 142 -22.04 14.85 0.42
CA ALA A 142 -23.19 14.01 0.74
C ALA A 142 -22.99 13.32 2.11
N PRO A 143 -24.06 13.14 2.91
CA PRO A 143 -23.96 12.48 4.21
C PRO A 143 -23.75 10.96 4.10
N VAL A 144 -24.02 10.38 2.94
CA VAL A 144 -23.81 8.97 2.64
C VAL A 144 -22.90 8.87 1.43
N ALA A 145 -21.93 7.98 1.51
CA ALA A 145 -21.01 7.72 0.44
C ALA A 145 -20.96 6.24 0.05
N LEU A 146 -20.72 6.00 -1.21
CA LEU A 146 -20.24 4.72 -1.71
C LEU A 146 -18.75 4.67 -1.48
N ILE A 147 -18.34 3.78 -0.59
CA ILE A 147 -16.94 3.53 -0.28
C ILE A 147 -16.47 2.30 -1.03
N ALA A 148 -15.32 2.38 -1.67
CA ALA A 148 -14.67 1.22 -2.25
C ALA A 148 -13.17 1.24 -1.98
N TYR A 149 -12.60 0.06 -1.82
CA TYR A 149 -11.16 -0.16 -1.65
C TYR A 149 -10.68 -1.20 -2.64
N MET A 150 -9.58 -0.92 -3.30
CA MET A 150 -8.89 -1.85 -4.19
C MET A 150 -7.40 -1.57 -4.23
N ILE A 151 -6.62 -2.52 -4.69
CA ILE A 151 -5.25 -2.25 -5.13
C ILE A 151 -5.25 -2.13 -6.64
N ALA A 152 -4.78 -0.98 -7.12
CA ALA A 152 -4.61 -0.73 -8.55
C ALA A 152 -3.16 -0.37 -8.87
N ASN A 153 -2.74 -0.70 -10.07
CA ASN A 153 -1.43 -0.28 -10.58
C ASN A 153 -1.48 1.16 -11.08
N ASP A 154 -0.48 1.92 -10.71
CA ASP A 154 -0.22 3.19 -11.37
C ASP A 154 -0.02 2.94 -12.89
N PRO A 155 -0.74 3.63 -13.77
CA PRO A 155 -0.68 3.37 -15.21
C PRO A 155 0.66 3.73 -15.84
N VAL A 156 1.46 4.55 -15.17
CA VAL A 156 2.77 5.01 -15.68
C VAL A 156 3.90 4.15 -15.15
N THR A 157 3.89 3.87 -13.85
CA THR A 157 4.99 3.16 -13.18
C THR A 157 4.73 1.65 -13.03
N GLY A 158 3.48 1.20 -13.20
CA GLY A 158 3.06 -0.18 -12.95
C GLY A 158 3.13 -0.60 -11.47
N THR A 159 3.35 0.37 -10.56
CA THR A 159 3.46 0.07 -9.13
C THR A 159 2.07 -0.03 -8.49
N PRO A 160 1.79 -1.07 -7.68
CA PRO A 160 0.53 -1.19 -6.98
C PRO A 160 0.43 -0.14 -5.87
N SER A 161 -0.78 0.35 -5.64
CA SER A 161 -1.12 1.21 -4.52
C SER A 161 -2.52 0.91 -4.03
N LEU A 162 -2.75 1.05 -2.73
CA LEU A 162 -4.09 0.96 -2.18
C LEU A 162 -4.85 2.23 -2.50
N GLN A 163 -5.97 2.07 -3.17
CA GLN A 163 -6.85 3.15 -3.56
C GLN A 163 -8.18 3.06 -2.82
N ARG A 164 -8.75 4.22 -2.53
CA ARG A 164 -10.05 4.39 -1.92
C ARG A 164 -10.90 5.34 -2.75
N MET A 165 -12.13 4.94 -2.99
CA MET A 165 -13.18 5.80 -3.49
C MET A 165 -14.12 6.20 -2.35
N GLY A 166 -14.59 7.44 -2.36
CA GLY A 166 -15.60 7.94 -1.42
C GLY A 166 -16.57 8.83 -2.18
N LYS A 167 -17.44 8.19 -3.00
CA LYS A 167 -18.35 8.89 -3.91
C LYS A 167 -19.61 9.27 -3.16
N GLY A 168 -19.90 10.56 -3.10
CA GLY A 168 -21.11 11.10 -2.48
C GLY A 168 -22.38 10.66 -3.22
N LEU A 169 -23.40 10.32 -2.45
CA LEU A 169 -24.71 9.98 -2.98
C LEU A 169 -25.62 11.21 -2.84
N GLY A 170 -25.94 11.81 -3.99
CA GLY A 170 -26.84 12.94 -4.05
C GLY A 170 -28.30 12.49 -4.01
N TRP A 171 -29.16 13.25 -3.31
CA TRP A 171 -30.59 13.10 -3.38
C TRP A 171 -31.16 14.21 -4.25
N GLU A 172 -31.72 13.89 -5.39
CA GLU A 172 -32.53 14.81 -6.18
C GLU A 172 -33.97 14.33 -6.26
N PRO A 173 -34.92 15.13 -5.76
CA PRO A 173 -36.35 14.78 -5.84
C PRO A 173 -36.96 15.00 -7.23
N SER A 174 -36.28 15.69 -8.14
CA SER A 174 -36.80 16.03 -9.46
C SER A 174 -36.16 15.15 -10.54
N GLY A 175 -36.94 14.19 -11.04
CA GLY A 175 -36.55 13.25 -12.10
C GLY A 175 -36.10 13.83 -13.42
N THR A 176 -35.15 14.74 -13.43
CA THR A 176 -34.45 15.14 -14.65
C THR A 176 -33.39 14.07 -14.94
N ALA A 177 -33.77 13.18 -15.83
CA ALA A 177 -32.88 12.15 -16.33
C ALA A 177 -31.56 12.76 -16.83
N GLY A 178 -30.47 12.46 -16.16
CA GLY A 178 -29.18 12.74 -16.74
C GLY A 178 -27.98 12.87 -15.83
N ALA A 179 -28.09 13.31 -14.58
CA ALA A 179 -26.91 13.60 -13.75
C ALA A 179 -26.90 12.91 -12.39
N TRP A 180 -28.03 12.63 -11.81
CA TRP A 180 -28.11 12.13 -10.44
C TRP A 180 -29.14 11.03 -10.38
N GLN A 181 -28.68 9.82 -10.16
CA GLN A 181 -29.62 8.77 -9.87
C GLN A 181 -29.99 8.86 -8.41
N ASN A 182 -31.30 9.03 -8.16
CA ASN A 182 -31.85 8.86 -6.85
C ASN A 182 -31.39 7.51 -6.31
N VAL A 183 -30.66 7.53 -5.22
CA VAL A 183 -30.38 6.31 -4.48
C VAL A 183 -31.69 5.92 -3.80
N THR A 184 -32.56 5.33 -4.55
CA THR A 184 -33.55 4.45 -3.98
C THR A 184 -32.75 3.25 -3.49
N TYR A 185 -32.75 3.01 -2.21
CA TYR A 185 -32.16 1.84 -1.57
C TYR A 185 -32.85 0.55 -2.02
N LEU A 186 -33.02 0.39 -3.32
CA LEU A 186 -33.49 -0.84 -3.90
C LEU A 186 -32.26 -1.67 -4.23
N PRO A 187 -32.05 -2.80 -3.57
CA PRO A 187 -30.85 -3.65 -3.76
C PRO A 187 -30.57 -3.97 -5.22
N MET A 188 -31.60 -3.97 -6.03
CA MET A 188 -31.55 -4.36 -7.43
C MET A 188 -30.99 -3.32 -8.41
N GLN A 189 -30.95 -2.05 -8.06
CA GLN A 189 -30.59 -0.97 -9.01
C GLN A 189 -29.12 -0.54 -8.92
N LEU A 190 -28.45 -0.88 -7.87
CA LEU A 190 -27.11 -0.41 -7.61
C LEU A 190 -26.01 -1.13 -8.41
N ILE A 191 -26.26 -2.37 -8.74
CA ILE A 191 -25.25 -3.23 -9.37
C ILE A 191 -25.07 -3.01 -10.86
N SER A 192 -26.10 -2.60 -11.59
CA SER A 192 -25.91 -2.18 -12.97
C SER A 192 -24.98 -0.98 -13.12
N GLN A 193 -24.81 -0.21 -12.03
CA GLN A 193 -23.91 0.94 -11.93
C GLN A 193 -22.55 0.58 -11.32
N TRP A 194 -22.43 -0.57 -10.69
CA TRP A 194 -21.20 -1.03 -10.08
C TRP A 194 -20.27 -1.75 -11.06
N SER A 195 -20.74 -2.07 -12.25
CA SER A 195 -19.88 -2.65 -13.31
C SER A 195 -18.68 -1.75 -13.62
N ASP A 196 -18.80 -0.45 -13.38
CA ASP A 196 -17.75 0.51 -13.65
C ASP A 196 -16.95 0.89 -12.39
N LEU A 197 -17.38 0.43 -11.20
CA LEU A 197 -16.74 0.77 -9.94
C LEU A 197 -15.26 0.50 -9.89
N PHE A 198 -14.84 -0.64 -10.42
CA PHE A 198 -13.46 -1.06 -10.43
C PHE A 198 -12.76 -0.80 -11.78
N ASN A 199 -13.45 -0.16 -12.73
CA ASN A 199 -12.97 0.10 -14.08
C ASN A 199 -12.39 1.52 -14.27
N GLY A 200 -11.63 2.02 -13.31
CA GLY A 200 -10.92 3.27 -13.48
C GLY A 200 -11.77 4.52 -13.21
N ASP A 201 -12.71 4.44 -12.27
CA ASP A 201 -13.45 5.61 -11.80
C ASP A 201 -12.47 6.69 -11.31
N PRO A 202 -12.58 7.94 -11.80
CA PRO A 202 -11.66 9.03 -11.46
C PRO A 202 -11.73 9.45 -9.98
N ASP A 203 -12.74 8.98 -9.25
CA ASP A 203 -12.93 9.28 -7.83
C ASP A 203 -12.02 8.46 -6.90
N TYR A 204 -11.34 7.44 -7.42
CA TYR A 204 -10.32 6.73 -6.66
C TYR A 204 -9.13 7.62 -6.35
N LYS A 205 -8.72 7.60 -5.09
CA LYS A 205 -7.54 8.31 -4.60
C LYS A 205 -6.63 7.33 -3.86
N THR A 206 -5.36 7.43 -4.11
CA THR A 206 -4.36 6.64 -3.38
C THR A 206 -4.37 7.02 -1.90
N VAL A 207 -4.46 6.01 -1.05
CA VAL A 207 -4.44 6.12 0.41
C VAL A 207 -3.27 5.35 1.04
N GLY A 208 -2.61 4.51 0.25
CA GLY A 208 -1.42 3.77 0.67
C GLY A 208 -0.54 3.44 -0.52
N ASP A 209 0.59 4.15 -0.62
CA ASP A 209 1.53 3.96 -1.72
C ASP A 209 2.35 2.68 -1.56
N ASP A 210 2.66 2.28 -0.32
CA ASP A 210 3.53 1.15 -0.02
C ASP A 210 2.79 -0.21 0.05
N VAL A 211 1.45 -0.21 -0.11
CA VAL A 211 0.61 -1.41 -0.06
C VAL A 211 0.63 -2.14 -1.39
N PHE A 212 1.04 -3.40 -1.38
CA PHE A 212 1.02 -4.25 -2.58
C PHE A 212 0.07 -5.44 -2.49
N ARG A 213 -0.44 -5.76 -1.29
CA ARG A 213 -1.36 -6.88 -1.07
C ARG A 213 -2.43 -6.51 -0.05
N LEU A 214 -3.67 -6.81 -0.38
CA LEU A 214 -4.85 -6.57 0.44
C LEU A 214 -5.71 -7.84 0.46
N GLU A 215 -6.15 -8.25 1.64
CA GLU A 215 -7.09 -9.33 1.84
C GLU A 215 -8.11 -9.02 2.92
N TYR A 216 -9.35 -9.41 2.68
CA TYR A 216 -10.46 -9.36 3.62
C TYR A 216 -10.84 -10.75 4.08
N THR A 217 -10.94 -10.93 5.38
CA THR A 217 -11.57 -12.08 6.01
C THR A 217 -12.61 -11.61 7.03
N TYR A 218 -13.49 -12.48 7.43
CA TYR A 218 -14.60 -12.13 8.32
C TYR A 218 -14.52 -12.94 9.60
N LEU A 219 -14.66 -12.26 10.73
CA LEU A 219 -14.90 -12.92 12.01
C LEU A 219 -16.41 -13.09 12.16
N LEU A 220 -16.90 -14.32 12.17
CA LEU A 220 -18.31 -14.60 12.35
C LEU A 220 -18.71 -14.59 13.82
N LYS A 221 -19.98 -14.30 14.10
CA LYS A 221 -20.56 -14.31 15.46
C LYS A 221 -20.60 -15.72 16.01
N THR A 222 -21.01 -16.67 15.18
CA THR A 222 -21.01 -18.11 15.47
C THR A 222 -19.75 -18.75 14.88
N SER A 223 -19.36 -19.88 15.41
CA SER A 223 -18.20 -20.60 14.89
C SER A 223 -18.66 -21.63 13.86
N PRO A 224 -18.35 -21.47 12.58
CA PRO A 224 -18.68 -22.46 11.55
C PRO A 224 -17.89 -23.75 11.73
N SER A 225 -16.86 -23.74 12.58
CA SER A 225 -16.13 -24.93 12.98
C SER A 225 -15.64 -24.79 14.41
N ALA A 226 -15.35 -25.90 15.08
CA ALA A 226 -14.86 -25.92 16.45
C ALA A 226 -13.52 -25.17 16.67
N ALA A 227 -12.80 -24.84 15.57
CA ALA A 227 -11.44 -24.33 15.64
C ALA A 227 -11.32 -22.82 15.42
N SER A 228 -12.19 -22.18 14.64
CA SER A 228 -12.05 -20.77 14.31
C SER A 228 -13.37 -20.15 13.84
N LYS A 229 -13.56 -18.86 14.22
CA LYS A 229 -14.65 -18.03 13.72
C LYS A 229 -14.28 -17.26 12.44
N LEU A 230 -13.06 -17.40 11.94
CA LEU A 230 -12.63 -16.74 10.72
C LEU A 230 -13.21 -17.42 9.49
N SER A 231 -13.74 -16.63 8.57
CA SER A 231 -14.35 -17.07 7.33
C SER A 231 -13.89 -16.22 6.16
N ILE A 232 -13.81 -16.84 4.99
CA ILE A 232 -13.59 -16.13 3.73
C ILE A 232 -14.88 -15.53 3.17
N THR A 233 -16.04 -15.96 3.68
CA THR A 233 -17.36 -15.44 3.32
C THR A 233 -17.96 -14.66 4.48
N PRO A 234 -18.71 -13.57 4.23
CA PRO A 234 -19.38 -12.79 5.28
C PRO A 234 -20.63 -13.47 5.88
N TRP A 235 -20.95 -14.67 5.47
CA TRP A 235 -22.08 -15.46 5.98
C TRP A 235 -21.63 -16.84 6.46
N ASP A 236 -22.42 -17.38 7.37
CA ASP A 236 -22.18 -18.71 7.93
C ASP A 236 -22.89 -19.80 7.08
N THR A 237 -22.11 -20.51 6.29
CA THR A 237 -22.62 -21.61 5.44
C THR A 237 -23.14 -22.79 6.26
N THR A 238 -22.74 -22.96 7.52
CA THR A 238 -23.21 -24.05 8.38
C THR A 238 -24.65 -23.82 8.86
N LEU A 239 -25.10 -22.57 8.86
CA LEU A 239 -26.48 -22.17 9.13
C LEU A 239 -27.34 -22.18 7.86
N GLY A 240 -26.78 -22.53 6.71
CA GLY A 240 -27.45 -22.45 5.43
C GLY A 240 -27.60 -21.03 4.91
N HIS A 241 -26.87 -20.06 5.50
CA HIS A 241 -26.89 -18.68 5.07
C HIS A 241 -26.13 -18.49 3.75
N THR A 242 -26.52 -17.50 2.99
CA THR A 242 -25.96 -17.16 1.68
C THR A 242 -25.70 -15.65 1.58
N SER A 243 -25.27 -15.18 0.43
CA SER A 243 -25.03 -13.75 0.15
C SER A 243 -26.21 -12.84 0.48
N ILE A 244 -27.43 -13.34 0.41
CA ILE A 244 -28.66 -12.58 0.73
C ILE A 244 -28.71 -12.15 2.20
N ASN A 245 -28.06 -12.91 3.09
CA ASN A 245 -28.01 -12.59 4.52
C ASN A 245 -27.08 -11.41 4.82
N GLY A 246 -26.34 -10.92 3.84
CA GLY A 246 -25.44 -9.78 3.96
C GLY A 246 -24.40 -9.99 5.05
N PHE A 247 -24.20 -8.97 5.89
CA PHE A 247 -23.26 -9.00 7.01
C PHE A 247 -23.89 -9.41 8.34
N SER A 248 -25.07 -10.03 8.34
CA SER A 248 -25.79 -10.41 9.56
C SER A 248 -24.97 -11.31 10.49
N ASP A 249 -24.17 -12.20 9.91
CA ASP A 249 -23.34 -13.16 10.65
C ASP A 249 -21.98 -12.59 11.07
N VAL A 250 -21.60 -11.44 10.56
CA VAL A 250 -20.26 -10.85 10.77
C VAL A 250 -20.19 -10.12 12.10
N ALA A 251 -19.24 -10.48 12.93
CA ALA A 251 -18.86 -9.75 14.12
C ALA A 251 -17.81 -8.68 13.83
N ALA A 252 -16.83 -8.99 12.97
CA ALA A 252 -15.81 -8.06 12.54
C ALA A 252 -15.35 -8.34 11.10
N ILE A 253 -15.00 -7.29 10.38
CA ILE A 253 -14.22 -7.39 9.15
C ILE A 253 -12.76 -7.39 9.55
N VAL A 254 -12.00 -8.35 9.06
CA VAL A 254 -10.55 -8.48 9.30
C VAL A 254 -9.83 -8.10 8.03
N VAL A 255 -9.05 -7.04 8.10
CA VAL A 255 -8.27 -6.54 6.95
C VAL A 255 -6.81 -6.83 7.19
N THR A 256 -6.19 -7.50 6.24
CA THR A 256 -4.75 -7.77 6.25
C THR A 256 -4.10 -7.05 5.07
N LEU A 257 -3.04 -6.31 5.37
CA LEU A 257 -2.24 -5.56 4.41
C LEU A 257 -0.81 -6.07 4.42
N ALA A 258 -0.21 -6.17 3.22
CA ALA A 258 1.23 -6.33 3.09
C ALA A 258 1.82 -5.08 2.44
N LEU A 259 2.81 -4.51 3.10
CA LEU A 259 3.49 -3.29 2.72
C LEU A 259 4.96 -3.55 2.42
N LEU A 260 5.51 -2.79 1.48
CA LEU A 260 6.92 -2.79 1.13
C LEU A 260 7.43 -1.35 1.03
N ASP A 261 8.48 -1.02 1.74
CA ASP A 261 9.01 0.34 1.78
C ASP A 261 9.36 0.89 0.39
N ASN A 262 9.25 2.20 0.22
CA ASN A 262 9.42 2.89 -1.07
C ASN A 262 10.77 2.59 -1.75
N THR A 263 11.85 2.36 -0.99
CA THR A 263 13.15 2.04 -1.57
C THR A 263 13.18 0.62 -2.12
N SER A 264 12.62 -0.33 -1.38
CA SER A 264 12.53 -1.73 -1.79
C SER A 264 11.56 -1.92 -2.97
N ARG A 265 10.51 -1.12 -3.06
CA ARG A 265 9.57 -1.12 -4.20
C ARG A 265 10.26 -0.85 -5.54
N LYS A 266 11.26 0.03 -5.57
CA LYS A 266 11.99 0.39 -6.80
C LYS A 266 12.82 -0.75 -7.40
N ILE A 267 13.07 -1.81 -6.64
CA ILE A 267 13.85 -2.96 -7.06
C ILE A 267 13.01 -4.23 -7.21
N VAL A 268 11.69 -4.12 -7.18
CA VAL A 268 10.77 -5.22 -7.46
C VAL A 268 10.73 -5.49 -8.95
N PHE A 269 11.04 -6.71 -9.37
CA PHE A 269 11.01 -7.09 -10.78
C PHE A 269 9.59 -7.39 -11.29
N SER A 270 8.74 -7.95 -10.44
CA SER A 270 7.36 -8.32 -10.79
C SER A 270 6.46 -8.25 -9.58
N TYR A 271 5.54 -7.31 -9.58
CA TYR A 271 4.53 -7.21 -8.54
C TYR A 271 3.53 -8.37 -8.58
N THR A 272 3.24 -8.92 -9.75
CA THR A 272 2.38 -10.11 -9.87
C THR A 272 3.00 -11.29 -9.14
N THR A 273 4.30 -11.53 -9.29
CA THR A 273 5.01 -12.60 -8.58
C THR A 273 5.04 -12.34 -7.07
N LEU A 274 5.28 -11.10 -6.67
CA LEU A 274 5.29 -10.70 -5.26
C LEU A 274 3.91 -10.91 -4.62
N THR A 275 2.85 -10.44 -5.26
CA THR A 275 1.48 -10.59 -4.77
C THR A 275 1.08 -12.05 -4.67
N SER A 276 1.34 -12.86 -5.71
CA SER A 276 1.01 -14.28 -5.72
C SER A 276 1.82 -15.12 -4.73
N SER A 277 2.97 -14.62 -4.26
CA SER A 277 3.76 -15.29 -3.21
C SER A 277 3.04 -15.30 -1.85
N LEU A 278 2.10 -14.37 -1.64
CA LEU A 278 1.23 -14.27 -0.48
C LEU A 278 -0.19 -14.71 -0.88
N ALA A 279 -0.39 -16.01 -0.96
CA ALA A 279 -1.69 -16.59 -1.31
C ALA A 279 -2.74 -16.28 -0.24
N ASP A 280 -4.02 -16.31 -0.66
CA ASP A 280 -5.16 -16.15 0.23
C ASP A 280 -5.13 -17.18 1.37
N ALA A 281 -5.58 -16.78 2.54
CA ALA A 281 -5.72 -17.69 3.66
C ALA A 281 -6.87 -18.68 3.42
N ALA A 282 -6.67 -19.90 3.88
CA ALA A 282 -7.75 -20.87 3.87
C ALA A 282 -8.83 -20.50 4.90
N ASN A 283 -10.05 -20.97 4.67
CA ASN A 283 -11.14 -20.78 5.62
C ASN A 283 -10.73 -21.25 7.05
N GLY A 284 -10.98 -20.44 8.03
CA GLY A 284 -10.59 -20.73 9.42
C GLY A 284 -9.15 -20.34 9.80
N GLN A 285 -8.36 -19.77 8.89
CA GLN A 285 -6.99 -19.34 9.16
C GLN A 285 -6.87 -17.82 9.20
N SER A 286 -5.99 -17.29 10.08
CA SER A 286 -5.60 -15.89 10.04
C SER A 286 -4.64 -15.67 8.88
N THR A 287 -4.99 -14.71 8.03
CA THR A 287 -4.19 -14.26 6.89
C THR A 287 -2.82 -13.77 7.34
N ALA A 288 -2.77 -12.95 8.39
CA ALA A 288 -1.51 -12.41 8.90
C ALA A 288 -0.58 -13.51 9.42
N VAL A 289 -1.11 -14.53 10.09
CA VAL A 289 -0.31 -15.67 10.56
C VAL A 289 0.26 -16.44 9.37
N ALA A 290 -0.56 -16.73 8.36
CA ALA A 290 -0.14 -17.44 7.15
C ALA A 290 0.93 -16.68 6.38
N TRP A 291 0.74 -15.37 6.19
CA TRP A 291 1.69 -14.52 5.47
C TRP A 291 3.00 -14.29 6.23
N ASN A 292 2.92 -14.05 7.54
CA ASN A 292 4.13 -13.93 8.37
C ASN A 292 4.98 -15.20 8.36
N ALA A 293 4.36 -16.38 8.38
CA ALA A 293 5.07 -17.65 8.27
C ALA A 293 5.81 -17.75 6.93
N LYS A 294 5.18 -17.27 5.83
CA LYS A 294 5.81 -17.25 4.49
C LYS A 294 6.96 -16.26 4.41
N VAL A 295 6.74 -15.01 4.84
CA VAL A 295 7.75 -13.94 4.81
C VAL A 295 8.97 -14.28 5.67
N SER A 296 8.78 -15.00 6.76
CA SER A 296 9.87 -15.47 7.64
C SER A 296 10.63 -16.66 7.07
N GLY A 297 10.10 -17.32 6.05
CA GLY A 297 10.73 -18.46 5.41
C GLY A 297 11.96 -18.09 4.58
N SER A 298 13.01 -18.88 4.63
CA SER A 298 14.27 -18.66 3.88
C SER A 298 14.08 -18.63 2.36
N SER A 299 13.04 -19.25 1.83
CA SER A 299 12.72 -19.30 0.40
C SER A 299 11.90 -18.12 -0.09
N PHE A 300 11.39 -17.26 0.82
CA PHE A 300 10.47 -16.19 0.45
C PHE A 300 11.06 -15.23 -0.58
N ALA A 301 12.30 -14.81 -0.40
CA ALA A 301 12.97 -13.90 -1.34
C ALA A 301 12.96 -14.46 -2.78
N THR A 302 13.27 -15.74 -2.93
CA THR A 302 13.27 -16.42 -4.23
C THR A 302 11.86 -16.57 -4.80
N THR A 303 10.89 -16.99 -3.97
CA THR A 303 9.50 -17.19 -4.40
C THR A 303 8.83 -15.88 -4.80
N ALA A 304 9.12 -14.81 -4.06
CA ALA A 304 8.59 -13.47 -4.34
C ALA A 304 9.36 -12.72 -5.45
N GLY A 305 10.46 -13.27 -5.96
CA GLY A 305 11.29 -12.61 -6.96
C GLY A 305 11.98 -11.35 -6.43
N LEU A 306 12.34 -11.32 -5.14
CA LEU A 306 12.93 -10.15 -4.48
C LEU A 306 14.39 -10.41 -4.10
N PRO A 307 15.24 -9.36 -4.12
CA PRO A 307 16.51 -9.41 -3.38
C PRO A 307 16.25 -9.64 -1.88
N VAL A 308 17.13 -10.38 -1.21
CA VAL A 308 16.99 -10.73 0.22
C VAL A 308 16.77 -9.49 1.11
N GLN A 309 17.46 -8.39 0.79
CA GLN A 309 17.32 -7.13 1.52
C GLN A 309 15.89 -6.56 1.41
N ALA A 310 15.31 -6.58 0.21
CA ALA A 310 13.93 -6.10 -0.01
C ALA A 310 12.91 -7.06 0.63
N ALA A 311 13.11 -8.37 0.49
CA ALA A 311 12.24 -9.37 1.12
C ALA A 311 12.16 -9.18 2.64
N SER A 312 13.28 -8.82 3.28
CA SER A 312 13.33 -8.54 4.73
C SER A 312 12.58 -7.26 5.14
N GLN A 313 12.16 -6.42 4.22
CA GLN A 313 11.38 -5.19 4.48
C GLN A 313 9.88 -5.38 4.30
N VAL A 314 9.42 -6.51 3.78
CA VAL A 314 8.00 -6.81 3.72
C VAL A 314 7.41 -6.84 5.13
N ARG A 315 6.31 -6.14 5.33
CA ARG A 315 5.59 -6.03 6.61
C ARG A 315 4.13 -6.41 6.42
N ILE A 316 3.64 -7.19 7.37
CA ILE A 316 2.25 -7.65 7.40
C ILE A 316 1.56 -6.98 8.58
N TYR A 317 0.41 -6.37 8.31
CA TYR A 317 -0.43 -5.73 9.30
C TYR A 317 -1.83 -6.28 9.20
N GLU A 318 -2.48 -6.53 10.34
CA GLU A 318 -3.85 -7.03 10.42
C GLU A 318 -4.61 -6.20 11.45
N ARG A 319 -5.87 -5.88 11.13
CA ARG A 319 -6.77 -5.19 12.05
C ARG A 319 -8.18 -5.73 11.94
N TYR A 320 -8.82 -5.87 13.09
CA TYR A 320 -10.21 -6.26 13.25
C TYR A 320 -11.07 -5.02 13.39
N PHE A 321 -12.04 -4.88 12.51
CA PHE A 321 -13.04 -3.81 12.55
C PHE A 321 -14.35 -4.40 13.01
N TYR A 322 -14.64 -4.28 14.31
CA TYR A 322 -15.88 -4.80 14.89
C TYR A 322 -17.06 -3.99 14.39
N LEU A 323 -18.02 -4.70 13.83
CA LEU A 323 -19.24 -4.10 13.34
C LEU A 323 -20.24 -4.03 14.51
N ASN A 324 -20.62 -2.81 14.92
CA ASN A 324 -21.67 -2.65 15.90
C ASN A 324 -22.96 -3.26 15.34
N THR A 325 -23.40 -4.33 15.94
CA THR A 325 -24.75 -4.83 15.70
C THR A 325 -25.71 -3.83 16.34
N LEU A 326 -26.50 -3.14 15.54
CA LEU A 326 -27.73 -2.58 16.05
C LEU A 326 -28.47 -3.78 16.69
N GLN A 327 -28.71 -3.73 17.99
CA GLN A 327 -29.62 -4.67 18.63
C GLN A 327 -30.94 -4.48 17.88
N GLU A 328 -31.32 -5.48 17.09
CA GLU A 328 -32.70 -5.62 16.70
C GLU A 328 -33.46 -5.69 18.01
N SER A 329 -34.14 -4.60 18.36
CA SER A 329 -35.17 -4.65 19.38
C SER A 329 -36.16 -5.66 18.86
N SER A 330 -36.16 -6.86 19.46
CA SER A 330 -37.20 -7.85 19.22
C SER A 330 -38.56 -7.19 19.35
N PRO A 331 -39.49 -7.43 18.42
CA PRO A 331 -40.85 -6.93 18.48
C PRO A 331 -41.58 -7.43 19.72
#